data_b61fd37335d1262cac7054c0e2a2ecb7
#
_entry.id   b61fd37335d1262cac7054c0e2a2ecb7
#
_cell.length_a   1.000
_cell.length_b   1.000
_cell.length_c   1.000
_cell.angle_alpha   90.00
_cell.angle_beta   90.00
_cell.angle_gamma   90.00
#
_symmetry.space_group_name_H-M   'P 1'
#
loop_
_entity.id
_entity.type
_entity.pdbx_description
1 polymer ?
#
loop_
_entity_poly.entity_id
_entity_poly.type
_entity_poly.pdbx_seq_one_letter_code
_entity_poly.pdbx_strand_id
1 'polypeptide(L)'
;MGAPHYTVALQKIAAEQGLTVLHAANDYATREIRTADVNRPGLQLAGFYNYFDPERMQIIGRVESTYLETLTPDQRRERFEQFMRYNIIGLVICHGMDPFPECLEMAEKYDRNLFLVRKDTSEFMADLIAALSSYLAPRLTQHGVLVEVFGEGVLITGDSGVGKSETALELIKRGHRLVADDAVEIKRINRTTLMGSAPEMIRYYMELRGIGVIDARQIYGVGAVKPETRVDLVVQLEPWEDGKAYDRLGLTTEYCEILNVRVPCVTIPVGPGRNLAVILELAAMNNRQKGMGYNAAQKLADEHDRGIDLGIGF
;
A
#
# COMPACT_ATOMS: atom_id res chain seq x y z
N MET A 1 -9.86 -20.09 -0.14
CA MET A 1 -9.21 -19.58 1.09
C MET A 1 -9.46 -18.09 1.13
N GLY A 2 -10.09 -17.56 2.21
CA GLY A 2 -10.32 -16.12 2.35
C GLY A 2 -8.97 -15.38 2.39
N ALA A 3 -8.91 -14.18 1.80
CA ALA A 3 -7.72 -13.34 1.87
C ALA A 3 -7.35 -13.11 3.35
N PRO A 4 -6.06 -13.11 3.71
CA PRO A 4 -5.65 -12.85 5.09
C PRO A 4 -6.18 -11.47 5.51
N HIS A 5 -6.94 -11.43 6.60
CA HIS A 5 -7.37 -10.17 7.22
C HIS A 5 -6.22 -9.64 8.06
N TYR A 6 -5.64 -8.53 7.62
CA TYR A 6 -4.63 -7.83 8.41
C TYR A 6 -5.29 -7.01 9.50
N THR A 7 -4.62 -6.92 10.63
CA THR A 7 -5.07 -6.17 11.81
C THR A 7 -3.97 -5.22 12.28
N VAL A 8 -4.33 -4.22 13.06
CA VAL A 8 -3.37 -3.33 13.71
C VAL A 8 -3.80 -3.07 15.15
N ALA A 9 -2.83 -3.10 16.08
CA ALA A 9 -3.11 -2.84 17.49
C ALA A 9 -3.64 -1.41 17.70
N LEU A 10 -4.72 -1.28 18.50
CA LEU A 10 -5.31 0.02 18.85
C LEU A 10 -4.28 0.94 19.52
N GLN A 11 -3.46 0.40 20.43
CA GLN A 11 -2.40 1.13 21.11
C GLN A 11 -1.39 1.76 20.13
N LYS A 12 -1.03 1.04 19.07
CA LYS A 12 -0.11 1.55 18.03
C LYS A 12 -0.71 2.73 17.28
N ILE A 13 -1.98 2.61 16.87
CA ILE A 13 -2.71 3.69 16.19
C ILE A 13 -2.89 4.89 17.12
N ALA A 14 -3.24 4.67 18.39
CA ALA A 14 -3.39 5.75 19.37
C ALA A 14 -2.08 6.55 19.53
N ALA A 15 -0.95 5.87 19.65
CA ALA A 15 0.35 6.52 19.77
C ALA A 15 0.74 7.30 18.50
N GLU A 16 0.58 6.69 17.32
CA GLU A 16 0.94 7.29 16.01
C GLU A 16 0.07 8.51 15.68
N GLN A 17 -1.22 8.45 16.01
CA GLN A 17 -2.16 9.55 15.79
C GLN A 17 -2.12 10.63 16.91
N GLY A 18 -1.28 10.46 17.94
CA GLY A 18 -1.14 11.40 19.04
C GLY A 18 -2.39 11.51 19.91
N LEU A 19 -3.10 10.39 20.11
CA LEU A 19 -4.28 10.36 20.95
C LEU A 19 -3.89 10.43 22.45
N THR A 20 -4.53 11.32 23.19
CA THR A 20 -4.49 11.32 24.65
C THR A 20 -5.48 10.30 25.18
N VAL A 21 -5.02 9.33 25.95
CA VAL A 21 -5.88 8.30 26.56
C VAL A 21 -6.60 8.92 27.77
N LEU A 22 -7.93 8.98 27.72
CA LEU A 22 -8.77 9.43 28.85
C LEU A 22 -9.23 8.24 29.71
N HIS A 23 -9.55 7.12 29.06
CA HIS A 23 -9.83 5.84 29.71
C HIS A 23 -9.27 4.71 28.83
N ALA A 24 -8.48 3.82 29.43
CA ALA A 24 -7.95 2.62 28.80
C ALA A 24 -8.75 1.41 29.30
N ALA A 25 -9.47 0.74 28.41
CA ALA A 25 -10.14 -0.52 28.73
C ALA A 25 -9.12 -1.62 29.01
N ASN A 26 -9.55 -2.70 29.69
CA ASN A 26 -8.69 -3.84 30.02
C ASN A 26 -8.03 -4.48 28.78
N ASP A 27 -8.68 -4.40 27.63
CA ASP A 27 -8.18 -4.94 26.35
C ASP A 27 -7.36 -3.93 25.53
N TYR A 28 -7.12 -2.69 26.01
CA TYR A 28 -6.45 -1.64 25.26
C TYR A 28 -5.15 -2.06 24.59
N ALA A 29 -4.32 -2.82 25.30
CA ALA A 29 -3.02 -3.28 24.80
C ALA A 29 -3.12 -4.41 23.75
N THR A 30 -4.23 -5.17 23.76
CA THR A 30 -4.44 -6.35 22.89
C THR A 30 -5.54 -6.14 21.86
N ARG A 31 -6.28 -5.04 21.95
CA ARG A 31 -7.38 -4.71 21.04
C ARG A 31 -6.86 -4.45 19.65
N GLU A 32 -7.44 -5.12 18.65
CA GLU A 32 -7.07 -4.98 17.26
C GLU A 32 -8.16 -4.28 16.44
N ILE A 33 -7.74 -3.40 15.55
CA ILE A 33 -8.58 -2.76 14.54
C ILE A 33 -8.51 -3.59 13.27
N ARG A 34 -9.66 -3.84 12.64
CA ARG A 34 -9.82 -4.72 11.47
C ARG A 34 -10.39 -4.01 10.25
N THR A 35 -10.89 -2.79 10.42
CA THR A 35 -11.46 -1.99 9.34
C THR A 35 -10.86 -0.59 9.33
N ALA A 36 -10.67 -0.03 8.14
CA ALA A 36 -10.26 1.36 7.97
C ALA A 36 -11.46 2.33 8.03
N ASP A 37 -12.67 1.80 8.03
CA ASP A 37 -13.88 2.61 8.13
C ASP A 37 -13.98 3.23 9.52
N VAL A 38 -14.41 4.48 9.55
CA VAL A 38 -14.68 5.23 10.78
C VAL A 38 -16.17 5.58 10.83
N ASN A 39 -16.68 5.91 12.02
CA ASN A 39 -18.07 6.30 12.21
C ASN A 39 -18.18 7.58 13.03
N ARG A 40 -19.12 8.45 12.65
CA ARG A 40 -19.56 9.57 13.48
C ARG A 40 -20.91 9.20 14.11
N PRO A 41 -20.97 8.94 15.42
CA PRO A 41 -22.12 8.30 16.07
C PRO A 41 -23.30 9.25 16.32
N GLY A 42 -23.53 10.27 15.49
CA GLY A 42 -24.61 11.23 15.68
C GLY A 42 -25.99 10.59 15.77
N LEU A 43 -26.30 9.64 14.89
CA LEU A 43 -27.57 8.90 14.92
C LEU A 43 -27.66 7.97 16.14
N GLN A 44 -26.55 7.32 16.51
CA GLN A 44 -26.49 6.45 17.66
C GLN A 44 -26.74 7.22 18.97
N LEU A 45 -26.12 8.38 19.08
CA LEU A 45 -26.34 9.29 20.23
C LEU A 45 -27.78 9.84 20.25
N ALA A 46 -28.46 9.89 19.10
CA ALA A 46 -29.90 10.19 19.02
C ALA A 46 -30.81 8.98 19.29
N GLY A 47 -30.25 7.77 19.48
CA GLY A 47 -31.00 6.56 19.81
C GLY A 47 -31.30 5.64 18.63
N PHE A 48 -30.68 5.86 17.45
CA PHE A 48 -30.91 5.03 16.28
C PHE A 48 -29.68 4.13 16.00
N TYR A 49 -29.84 2.81 16.09
CA TYR A 49 -28.76 1.83 16.03
C TYR A 49 -28.85 0.87 14.85
N ASN A 50 -29.83 1.03 13.94
CA ASN A 50 -29.91 0.15 12.78
C ASN A 50 -28.64 0.28 11.93
N TYR A 51 -28.01 -0.86 11.60
CA TYR A 51 -26.74 -0.94 10.87
C TYR A 51 -25.54 -0.28 11.57
N PHE A 52 -25.62 -0.09 12.91
CA PHE A 52 -24.47 0.36 13.67
C PHE A 52 -23.39 -0.71 13.70
N ASP A 53 -22.16 -0.32 13.36
CA ASP A 53 -21.00 -1.19 13.34
C ASP A 53 -20.03 -0.75 14.46
N PRO A 54 -19.95 -1.50 15.58
CA PRO A 54 -19.06 -1.18 16.69
C PRO A 54 -17.58 -1.47 16.39
N GLU A 55 -17.26 -2.22 15.33
CA GLU A 55 -15.88 -2.51 14.92
C GLU A 55 -15.18 -1.31 14.28
N ARG A 56 -15.92 -0.24 13.98
CA ARG A 56 -15.34 1.02 13.48
C ARG A 56 -14.88 1.90 14.66
N MET A 57 -13.81 2.66 14.43
CA MET A 57 -13.44 3.76 15.34
C MET A 57 -14.54 4.80 15.34
N GLN A 58 -15.03 5.17 16.55
CA GLN A 58 -16.10 6.15 16.72
C GLN A 58 -15.51 7.53 16.97
N ILE A 59 -16.04 8.57 16.31
CA ILE A 59 -15.45 9.92 16.35
C ILE A 59 -16.53 10.95 16.64
N ILE A 60 -16.39 11.65 17.76
CA ILE A 60 -17.24 12.79 18.13
C ILE A 60 -16.53 14.10 17.74
N GLY A 61 -17.23 14.93 16.98
CA GLY A 61 -16.85 16.28 16.63
C GLY A 61 -17.79 17.32 17.21
N ARG A 62 -17.67 18.56 16.72
CA ARG A 62 -18.52 19.70 17.20
C ARG A 62 -20.01 19.43 17.04
N VAL A 63 -20.43 18.81 15.94
CA VAL A 63 -21.86 18.56 15.68
C VAL A 63 -22.48 17.66 16.73
N GLU A 64 -21.82 16.54 17.03
CA GLU A 64 -22.28 15.59 18.05
C GLU A 64 -22.22 16.22 19.44
N SER A 65 -21.17 16.99 19.76
CA SER A 65 -21.04 17.69 21.03
C SER A 65 -22.12 18.75 21.22
N THR A 66 -22.38 19.57 20.20
CA THR A 66 -23.46 20.58 20.25
C THR A 66 -24.84 19.93 20.44
N TYR A 67 -25.08 18.78 19.77
CA TYR A 67 -26.31 18.03 20.02
C TYR A 67 -26.38 17.54 21.47
N LEU A 68 -25.32 16.98 22.02
CA LEU A 68 -25.26 16.50 23.39
C LEU A 68 -25.44 17.64 24.41
N GLU A 69 -25.00 18.86 24.12
CA GLU A 69 -25.23 20.07 24.94
C GLU A 69 -26.72 20.43 25.09
N THR A 70 -27.54 20.08 24.10
CA THR A 70 -29.00 20.33 24.15
C THR A 70 -29.74 19.38 25.12
N LEU A 71 -29.08 18.30 25.53
CA LEU A 71 -29.66 17.26 26.40
C LEU A 71 -29.40 17.61 27.89
N THR A 72 -30.31 17.18 28.76
CA THR A 72 -30.04 17.20 30.20
C THR A 72 -28.97 16.18 30.58
N PRO A 73 -28.30 16.33 31.76
CA PRO A 73 -27.31 15.33 32.21
C PRO A 73 -27.84 13.90 32.24
N ASP A 74 -29.10 13.70 32.69
CA ASP A 74 -29.71 12.38 32.74
C ASP A 74 -29.97 11.80 31.35
N GLN A 75 -30.41 12.64 30.40
CA GLN A 75 -30.54 12.23 29.00
C GLN A 75 -29.19 11.88 28.35
N ARG A 76 -28.14 12.69 28.60
CA ARG A 76 -26.78 12.37 28.11
C ARG A 76 -26.29 11.06 28.68
N ARG A 77 -26.49 10.82 29.99
CA ARG A 77 -26.11 9.55 30.63
C ARG A 77 -26.82 8.37 29.96
N GLU A 78 -28.11 8.47 29.70
CA GLU A 78 -28.88 7.43 29.01
C GLU A 78 -28.32 7.18 27.60
N ARG A 79 -28.01 8.23 26.84
CA ARG A 79 -27.44 8.10 25.47
C ARG A 79 -26.07 7.45 25.47
N PHE A 80 -25.17 7.89 26.37
CA PHE A 80 -23.86 7.27 26.51
C PHE A 80 -23.96 5.84 27.04
N GLU A 81 -24.88 5.54 27.93
CA GLU A 81 -25.11 4.19 28.41
C GLU A 81 -25.56 3.25 27.27
N GLN A 82 -26.54 3.65 26.47
CA GLN A 82 -26.99 2.88 25.32
C GLN A 82 -25.85 2.67 24.33
N PHE A 83 -25.04 3.66 24.06
CA PHE A 83 -23.92 3.62 23.13
C PHE A 83 -22.77 2.73 23.63
N MET A 84 -22.36 2.90 24.89
CA MET A 84 -21.22 2.16 25.47
C MET A 84 -21.55 0.69 25.80
N ARG A 85 -22.82 0.28 25.81
CA ARG A 85 -23.21 -1.15 25.85
C ARG A 85 -22.66 -1.95 24.68
N TYR A 86 -22.51 -1.32 23.52
CA TYR A 86 -21.85 -1.94 22.39
C TYR A 86 -20.35 -2.04 22.64
N ASN A 87 -19.74 -3.13 22.16
CA ASN A 87 -18.31 -3.35 22.32
C ASN A 87 -17.53 -2.58 21.25
N ILE A 88 -17.59 -1.25 21.30
CA ILE A 88 -16.89 -0.36 20.37
C ILE A 88 -15.37 -0.50 20.50
N ILE A 89 -14.64 -0.34 19.39
CA ILE A 89 -13.17 -0.36 19.39
C ILE A 89 -12.60 0.77 20.25
N GLY A 90 -13.14 1.97 20.09
CA GLY A 90 -12.79 3.15 20.86
C GLY A 90 -13.58 4.37 20.41
N LEU A 91 -13.71 5.32 21.30
CA LEU A 91 -14.33 6.63 21.05
C LEU A 91 -13.27 7.73 21.11
N VAL A 92 -13.19 8.57 20.09
CA VAL A 92 -12.28 9.71 20.01
C VAL A 92 -13.07 11.01 20.02
N ILE A 93 -12.73 11.92 20.93
CA ILE A 93 -13.27 13.28 21.01
C ILE A 93 -12.28 14.22 20.32
N CYS A 94 -12.71 14.92 19.27
CA CYS A 94 -11.89 15.85 18.50
C CYS A 94 -11.90 17.28 19.06
N HIS A 95 -11.10 18.17 18.45
CA HIS A 95 -10.98 19.61 18.78
C HIS A 95 -10.43 19.91 20.17
N GLY A 96 -9.94 18.91 20.93
CA GLY A 96 -9.52 19.11 22.31
C GLY A 96 -10.66 19.51 23.24
N MET A 97 -11.92 19.16 22.89
CA MET A 97 -13.09 19.43 23.73
C MET A 97 -13.07 18.55 24.97
N ASP A 98 -13.41 19.14 26.13
CA ASP A 98 -13.53 18.38 27.35
C ASP A 98 -14.65 17.33 27.23
N PRO A 99 -14.41 16.07 27.62
CA PRO A 99 -15.43 15.04 27.62
C PRO A 99 -16.55 15.38 28.63
N PHE A 100 -17.78 15.09 28.26
CA PHE A 100 -18.89 15.15 29.23
C PHE A 100 -18.63 14.19 30.41
N PRO A 101 -18.93 14.59 31.65
CA PRO A 101 -18.76 13.68 32.79
C PRO A 101 -19.47 12.36 32.62
N GLU A 102 -20.66 12.37 32.00
CA GLU A 102 -21.46 11.17 31.73
C GLU A 102 -20.78 10.25 30.70
N CYS A 103 -19.98 10.80 29.77
CA CYS A 103 -19.20 10.02 28.82
C CYS A 103 -18.08 9.24 29.54
N LEU A 104 -17.35 9.89 30.45
CA LEU A 104 -16.31 9.26 31.26
C LEU A 104 -16.89 8.19 32.18
N GLU A 105 -17.97 8.50 32.90
CA GLU A 105 -18.68 7.56 33.78
C GLU A 105 -19.09 6.28 33.02
N MET A 106 -19.64 6.41 31.81
CA MET A 106 -20.08 5.28 31.03
C MET A 106 -18.91 4.52 30.36
N ALA A 107 -17.84 5.20 29.99
CA ALA A 107 -16.62 4.55 29.47
C ALA A 107 -15.98 3.67 30.55
N GLU A 108 -15.90 4.14 31.80
CA GLU A 108 -15.43 3.34 32.93
C GLU A 108 -16.38 2.18 33.26
N LYS A 109 -17.70 2.43 33.34
CA LYS A 109 -18.72 1.42 33.67
C LYS A 109 -18.73 0.25 32.69
N TYR A 110 -18.58 0.53 31.39
CA TYR A 110 -18.63 -0.48 30.33
C TYR A 110 -17.27 -0.91 29.83
N ASP A 111 -16.19 -0.41 30.44
CA ASP A 111 -14.80 -0.73 30.05
C ASP A 111 -14.54 -0.45 28.58
N ARG A 112 -14.66 0.83 28.14
CA ARG A 112 -14.48 1.26 26.75
C ARG A 112 -13.33 2.22 26.60
N ASN A 113 -12.53 2.04 25.56
CA ASN A 113 -11.42 2.92 25.23
C ASN A 113 -11.94 4.31 24.85
N LEU A 114 -11.48 5.36 25.54
CA LEU A 114 -11.85 6.75 25.31
C LEU A 114 -10.60 7.60 25.11
N PHE A 115 -10.60 8.39 24.06
CA PHE A 115 -9.47 9.21 23.64
C PHE A 115 -9.87 10.65 23.37
N LEU A 116 -8.87 11.53 23.45
CA LEU A 116 -8.96 12.94 23.06
C LEU A 116 -7.91 13.24 22.00
N VAL A 117 -8.27 14.06 21.01
CA VAL A 117 -7.34 14.63 20.04
C VAL A 117 -7.63 16.11 19.81
N ARG A 118 -6.58 16.92 19.60
CA ARG A 118 -6.73 18.37 19.38
C ARG A 118 -7.04 18.74 17.94
N LYS A 119 -6.87 17.81 16.98
CA LYS A 119 -7.13 18.02 15.57
C LYS A 119 -8.62 18.26 15.27
N ASP A 120 -8.89 18.92 14.17
CA ASP A 120 -10.24 19.03 13.60
C ASP A 120 -10.75 17.65 13.17
N THR A 121 -12.06 17.43 13.27
CA THR A 121 -12.69 16.12 12.99
C THR A 121 -12.35 15.61 11.59
N SER A 122 -12.42 16.47 10.56
CA SER A 122 -12.18 16.08 9.16
C SER A 122 -10.70 15.74 8.92
N GLU A 123 -9.78 16.51 9.49
CA GLU A 123 -8.34 16.26 9.43
C GLU A 123 -8.01 14.93 10.12
N PHE A 124 -8.48 14.74 11.35
CA PHE A 124 -8.24 13.51 12.10
C PHE A 124 -8.80 12.27 11.41
N MET A 125 -10.02 12.34 10.86
CA MET A 125 -10.62 11.23 10.11
C MET A 125 -9.79 10.88 8.88
N ALA A 126 -9.32 11.86 8.13
CA ALA A 126 -8.49 11.62 6.95
C ALA A 126 -7.17 10.94 7.31
N ASP A 127 -6.47 11.42 8.34
CA ASP A 127 -5.22 10.85 8.84
C ASP A 127 -5.43 9.42 9.36
N LEU A 128 -6.48 9.20 10.14
CA LEU A 128 -6.81 7.88 10.70
C LEU A 128 -7.15 6.87 9.60
N ILE A 129 -7.98 7.24 8.63
CA ILE A 129 -8.35 6.37 7.50
C ILE A 129 -7.10 6.03 6.67
N ALA A 130 -6.23 7.01 6.41
CA ALA A 130 -4.99 6.78 5.67
C ALA A 130 -4.05 5.80 6.40
N ALA A 131 -3.85 5.99 7.71
CA ALA A 131 -3.04 5.11 8.54
C ALA A 131 -3.64 3.69 8.59
N LEU A 132 -4.93 3.55 8.90
CA LEU A 132 -5.60 2.25 8.93
C LEU A 132 -5.56 1.56 7.57
N SER A 133 -5.82 2.27 6.47
CA SER A 133 -5.73 1.71 5.11
C SER A 133 -4.34 1.17 4.80
N SER A 134 -3.29 1.84 5.26
CA SER A 134 -1.91 1.39 5.09
C SER A 134 -1.61 0.11 5.88
N TYR A 135 -2.07 0.02 7.14
CA TYR A 135 -1.84 -1.17 7.99
C TYR A 135 -2.68 -2.37 7.56
N LEU A 136 -3.91 -2.14 7.13
CA LEU A 136 -4.87 -3.18 6.74
C LEU A 136 -4.78 -3.56 5.27
N ALA A 137 -3.89 -2.91 4.49
CA ALA A 137 -3.71 -3.16 3.08
C ALA A 137 -3.40 -4.64 2.80
N PRO A 138 -4.09 -5.27 1.85
CA PRO A 138 -3.72 -6.58 1.35
C PRO A 138 -2.26 -6.56 0.86
N ARG A 139 -1.49 -7.56 1.27
CA ARG A 139 -0.07 -7.69 0.93
C ARG A 139 0.30 -9.13 0.67
N LEU A 140 1.36 -9.32 -0.11
CA LEU A 140 1.99 -10.61 -0.34
C LEU A 140 3.51 -10.40 -0.42
N THR A 141 4.26 -11.46 -0.21
CA THR A 141 5.70 -11.51 -0.50
C THR A 141 5.89 -12.34 -1.75
N GLN A 142 6.60 -11.80 -2.73
CA GLN A 142 6.90 -12.45 -3.99
C GLN A 142 8.41 -12.56 -4.18
N HIS A 143 8.89 -13.72 -4.62
CA HIS A 143 10.29 -13.88 -5.01
C HIS A 143 10.57 -13.08 -6.27
N GLY A 144 11.59 -12.22 -6.22
CA GLY A 144 11.96 -11.33 -7.32
C GLY A 144 12.84 -10.19 -6.86
N VAL A 145 13.11 -9.28 -7.77
CA VAL A 145 13.90 -8.07 -7.54
C VAL A 145 13.09 -6.85 -7.93
N LEU A 146 13.06 -5.84 -7.10
CA LEU A 146 12.40 -4.56 -7.39
C LEU A 146 13.44 -3.45 -7.50
N VAL A 147 13.46 -2.79 -8.65
CA VAL A 147 14.37 -1.68 -8.96
C VAL A 147 13.56 -0.50 -9.49
N GLU A 148 13.90 0.71 -9.08
CA GLU A 148 13.36 1.91 -9.71
C GLU A 148 14.26 2.32 -10.88
N VAL A 149 13.69 2.30 -12.10
CA VAL A 149 14.38 2.61 -13.37
C VAL A 149 13.74 3.84 -13.99
N PHE A 150 14.45 4.97 -14.06
CA PHE A 150 13.93 6.26 -14.53
C PHE A 150 12.62 6.72 -13.89
N GLY A 151 12.41 6.36 -12.62
CA GLY A 151 11.18 6.69 -11.88
C GLY A 151 10.05 5.67 -12.00
N GLU A 152 10.20 4.62 -12.82
CA GLU A 152 9.28 3.47 -12.92
C GLU A 152 9.76 2.34 -12.00
N GLY A 153 8.88 1.79 -11.18
CA GLY A 153 9.18 0.60 -10.39
C GLY A 153 9.03 -0.66 -11.24
N VAL A 154 10.14 -1.33 -11.47
CA VAL A 154 10.23 -2.55 -12.29
C VAL A 154 10.42 -3.75 -11.38
N LEU A 155 9.41 -4.62 -11.33
CA LEU A 155 9.46 -5.90 -10.64
C LEU A 155 10.01 -6.98 -11.59
N ILE A 156 11.21 -7.45 -11.32
CA ILE A 156 11.91 -8.47 -12.10
C ILE A 156 11.61 -9.83 -11.49
N THR A 157 10.98 -10.71 -12.25
CA THR A 157 10.63 -12.08 -11.85
C THR A 157 11.31 -13.10 -12.78
N GLY A 158 11.21 -14.37 -12.46
CA GLY A 158 11.79 -15.47 -13.21
C GLY A 158 12.48 -16.49 -12.30
N ASP A 159 12.93 -17.60 -12.89
CA ASP A 159 13.53 -18.71 -12.15
C ASP A 159 14.78 -18.30 -11.36
N SER A 160 15.11 -19.07 -10.35
CA SER A 160 16.37 -18.89 -9.61
C SER A 160 17.55 -19.09 -10.55
N GLY A 161 18.50 -18.14 -10.53
CA GLY A 161 19.70 -18.19 -11.37
C GLY A 161 19.54 -17.63 -12.78
N VAL A 162 18.39 -17.06 -13.14
CA VAL A 162 18.17 -16.43 -14.45
C VAL A 162 18.90 -15.10 -14.63
N GLY A 163 19.52 -14.55 -13.56
CA GLY A 163 20.30 -13.32 -13.62
C GLY A 163 19.56 -12.07 -13.07
N LYS A 164 18.54 -12.24 -12.22
CA LYS A 164 17.78 -11.10 -11.65
C LYS A 164 18.65 -10.13 -10.83
N SER A 165 19.38 -10.65 -9.85
CA SER A 165 20.22 -9.85 -8.94
C SER A 165 21.42 -9.24 -9.69
N GLU A 166 22.02 -9.97 -10.62
CA GLU A 166 23.10 -9.45 -11.48
C GLU A 166 22.62 -8.31 -12.38
N THR A 167 21.41 -8.43 -12.93
CA THR A 167 20.78 -7.37 -13.72
C THR A 167 20.49 -6.15 -12.87
N ALA A 168 19.97 -6.34 -11.65
CA ALA A 168 19.73 -5.24 -10.70
C ALA A 168 21.04 -4.53 -10.32
N LEU A 169 22.11 -5.28 -10.08
CA LEU A 169 23.42 -4.72 -9.78
C LEU A 169 23.94 -3.85 -10.93
N GLU A 170 23.78 -4.30 -12.17
CA GLU A 170 24.16 -3.50 -13.35
C GLU A 170 23.30 -2.22 -13.46
N LEU A 171 21.99 -2.31 -13.19
CA LEU A 171 21.10 -1.14 -13.15
C LEU A 171 21.53 -0.15 -12.04
N ILE A 172 21.93 -0.61 -10.85
CA ILE A 172 22.46 0.25 -9.79
C ILE A 172 23.71 0.99 -10.24
N LYS A 173 24.68 0.30 -10.89
CA LYS A 173 25.88 0.92 -11.45
C LYS A 173 25.58 1.99 -12.51
N ARG A 174 24.45 1.87 -13.19
CA ARG A 174 23.95 2.82 -14.18
C ARG A 174 23.15 3.97 -13.60
N GLY A 175 23.02 4.04 -12.24
CA GLY A 175 22.40 5.14 -11.51
C GLY A 175 20.92 4.90 -11.16
N HIS A 176 20.41 3.69 -11.30
CA HIS A 176 19.09 3.30 -10.84
C HIS A 176 19.10 2.89 -9.36
N ARG A 177 17.93 2.71 -8.75
CA ARG A 177 17.82 2.50 -7.31
C ARG A 177 17.25 1.13 -6.96
N LEU A 178 17.97 0.37 -6.13
CA LEU A 178 17.48 -0.88 -5.55
C LEU A 178 16.39 -0.59 -4.52
N VAL A 179 15.31 -1.37 -4.58
CA VAL A 179 14.26 -1.37 -3.55
C VAL A 179 14.29 -2.68 -2.77
N ALA A 180 14.31 -3.81 -3.47
CA ALA A 180 14.36 -5.14 -2.85
C ALA A 180 15.10 -6.14 -3.76
N ASP A 181 15.83 -7.06 -3.15
CA ASP A 181 16.40 -8.24 -3.80
C ASP A 181 15.90 -9.50 -3.08
N ASP A 182 15.70 -10.59 -3.84
CA ASP A 182 15.20 -11.90 -3.42
C ASP A 182 13.74 -11.93 -2.96
N ALA A 183 13.32 -11.10 -2.04
CA ALA A 183 11.94 -11.03 -1.55
C ALA A 183 11.38 -9.60 -1.65
N VAL A 184 10.25 -9.46 -2.35
CA VAL A 184 9.53 -8.21 -2.51
C VAL A 184 8.20 -8.28 -1.78
N GLU A 185 8.02 -7.46 -0.75
CA GLU A 185 6.72 -7.26 -0.11
C GLU A 185 5.90 -6.28 -0.97
N ILE A 186 4.77 -6.75 -1.49
CA ILE A 186 3.88 -5.96 -2.32
C ILE A 186 2.59 -5.69 -1.54
N LYS A 187 2.22 -4.42 -1.40
CA LYS A 187 0.98 -3.96 -0.75
C LYS A 187 0.05 -3.33 -1.78
N ARG A 188 -1.23 -3.63 -1.70
CA ARG A 188 -2.25 -2.94 -2.51
C ARG A 188 -2.73 -1.69 -1.78
N ILE A 189 -2.29 -0.53 -2.22
CA ILE A 189 -2.68 0.77 -1.62
C ILE A 189 -4.11 1.15 -2.01
N ASN A 190 -4.49 0.91 -3.27
CA ASN A 190 -5.84 1.15 -3.77
C ASN A 190 -6.15 0.21 -4.96
N ARG A 191 -7.24 0.48 -5.69
CA ARG A 191 -7.69 -0.37 -6.81
C ARG A 191 -6.72 -0.46 -7.99
N THR A 192 -5.79 0.48 -8.12
CA THR A 192 -4.88 0.60 -9.27
C THR A 192 -3.41 0.72 -8.88
N THR A 193 -3.09 0.74 -7.57
CA THR A 193 -1.74 1.05 -7.11
C THR A 193 -1.21 -0.05 -6.19
N LEU A 194 -0.09 -0.61 -6.59
CA LEU A 194 0.73 -1.50 -5.77
C LEU A 194 2.00 -0.76 -5.33
N MET A 195 2.38 -0.94 -4.07
CA MET A 195 3.64 -0.46 -3.51
C MET A 195 4.50 -1.66 -3.14
N GLY A 196 5.74 -1.67 -3.60
CA GLY A 196 6.71 -2.72 -3.29
C GLY A 196 7.84 -2.21 -2.41
N SER A 197 8.28 -3.03 -1.46
CA SER A 197 9.38 -2.78 -0.54
C SER A 197 10.13 -4.06 -0.21
N ALA A 198 11.32 -3.96 0.38
CA ALA A 198 11.99 -5.11 0.97
C ALA A 198 11.45 -5.40 2.38
N PRO A 199 11.38 -6.66 2.83
CA PRO A 199 11.28 -7.00 4.24
C PRO A 199 12.36 -6.27 5.05
N GLU A 200 12.03 -5.78 6.25
CA GLU A 200 12.91 -4.92 7.03
C GLU A 200 14.29 -5.54 7.31
N MET A 201 14.31 -6.84 7.60
CA MET A 201 15.54 -7.57 7.94
C MET A 201 16.56 -7.67 6.78
N ILE A 202 16.09 -7.69 5.53
CA ILE A 202 16.94 -7.85 4.34
C ILE A 202 17.00 -6.58 3.48
N ARG A 203 16.50 -5.47 4.01
CA ARG A 203 16.48 -4.19 3.28
C ARG A 203 17.87 -3.74 2.90
N TYR A 204 18.07 -3.46 1.60
CA TYR A 204 19.32 -3.04 0.95
C TYR A 204 20.38 -4.13 0.80
N TYR A 205 20.14 -5.34 1.28
CA TYR A 205 21.01 -6.48 1.01
C TYR A 205 20.71 -7.11 -0.35
N MET A 206 21.75 -7.62 -1.00
CA MET A 206 21.68 -8.39 -2.25
C MET A 206 22.50 -9.66 -2.10
N GLU A 207 21.98 -10.77 -2.62
CA GLU A 207 22.72 -12.04 -2.70
C GLU A 207 23.28 -12.23 -4.11
N LEU A 208 24.60 -12.32 -4.20
CA LEU A 208 25.31 -12.53 -5.47
C LEU A 208 26.08 -13.86 -5.42
N ARG A 209 25.76 -14.77 -6.33
CA ARG A 209 26.42 -16.06 -6.40
C ARG A 209 27.94 -15.91 -6.60
N GLY A 210 28.71 -16.61 -5.75
CA GLY A 210 30.17 -16.57 -5.78
C GLY A 210 30.81 -15.38 -5.04
N ILE A 211 29.99 -14.39 -4.62
CA ILE A 211 30.44 -13.25 -3.81
C ILE A 211 29.85 -13.34 -2.39
N GLY A 212 28.56 -13.76 -2.28
CA GLY A 212 27.81 -13.78 -1.04
C GLY A 212 26.86 -12.59 -0.91
N VAL A 213 26.52 -12.24 0.33
CA VAL A 213 25.60 -11.12 0.65
C VAL A 213 26.37 -9.82 0.72
N ILE A 214 25.89 -8.81 0.01
CA ILE A 214 26.42 -7.44 0.01
C ILE A 214 25.38 -6.45 0.50
N ASP A 215 25.77 -5.36 1.11
CA ASP A 215 24.94 -4.18 1.41
C ASP A 215 25.11 -3.15 0.29
N ALA A 216 24.09 -3.04 -0.58
CA ALA A 216 24.12 -2.11 -1.72
C ALA A 216 24.20 -0.65 -1.28
N ARG A 217 23.62 -0.29 -0.14
CA ARG A 217 23.67 1.06 0.41
C ARG A 217 25.09 1.44 0.86
N GLN A 218 25.81 0.49 1.46
CA GLN A 218 27.20 0.72 1.92
C GLN A 218 28.17 0.82 0.74
N ILE A 219 27.96 0.02 -0.30
CA ILE A 219 28.88 -0.03 -1.45
C ILE A 219 28.63 1.12 -2.43
N TYR A 220 27.36 1.43 -2.74
CA TYR A 220 26.99 2.39 -3.80
C TYR A 220 26.42 3.71 -3.25
N GLY A 221 26.27 3.81 -1.94
CA GLY A 221 25.75 5.01 -1.28
C GLY A 221 24.21 5.03 -1.17
N VAL A 222 23.72 5.98 -0.37
CA VAL A 222 22.30 6.16 -0.08
C VAL A 222 21.46 6.48 -1.33
N GLY A 223 22.05 7.07 -2.36
CA GLY A 223 21.38 7.38 -3.62
C GLY A 223 21.08 6.16 -4.49
N ALA A 224 21.74 5.03 -4.23
CA ALA A 224 21.57 3.78 -4.98
C ALA A 224 20.42 2.90 -4.46
N VAL A 225 19.78 3.30 -3.37
CA VAL A 225 18.68 2.53 -2.73
C VAL A 225 17.46 3.40 -2.49
N LYS A 226 16.30 2.75 -2.39
CA LYS A 226 15.02 3.38 -2.08
C LYS A 226 14.22 2.47 -1.14
N PRO A 227 13.54 2.99 -0.10
CA PRO A 227 12.81 2.14 0.84
C PRO A 227 11.60 1.43 0.22
N GLU A 228 10.91 2.08 -0.70
CA GLU A 228 9.73 1.54 -1.41
C GLU A 228 9.52 2.27 -2.74
N THR A 229 8.82 1.62 -3.67
CA THR A 229 8.40 2.24 -4.94
C THR A 229 7.12 1.60 -5.44
N ARG A 230 6.37 2.32 -6.30
CA ARG A 230 5.21 1.76 -6.99
C ARG A 230 5.67 0.65 -7.93
N VAL A 231 4.88 -0.40 -8.08
CA VAL A 231 5.11 -1.44 -9.10
C VAL A 231 4.39 -1.02 -10.38
N ASP A 232 5.15 -0.54 -11.36
CA ASP A 232 4.64 0.00 -12.61
C ASP A 232 4.72 -0.98 -13.77
N LEU A 233 5.71 -1.88 -13.73
CA LEU A 233 5.98 -2.88 -14.76
C LEU A 233 6.47 -4.17 -14.11
N VAL A 234 5.96 -5.29 -14.58
CA VAL A 234 6.52 -6.62 -14.27
C VAL A 234 7.34 -7.07 -15.47
N VAL A 235 8.59 -7.45 -15.21
CA VAL A 235 9.47 -8.05 -16.23
C VAL A 235 9.73 -9.49 -15.84
N GLN A 236 9.24 -10.42 -16.63
CA GLN A 236 9.51 -11.84 -16.46
C GLN A 236 10.73 -12.24 -17.29
N LEU A 237 11.81 -12.60 -16.62
CA LEU A 237 12.99 -13.15 -17.25
C LEU A 237 12.82 -14.66 -17.42
N GLU A 238 13.05 -15.18 -18.63
CA GLU A 238 13.06 -16.61 -18.89
C GLU A 238 14.24 -17.00 -19.77
N PRO A 239 14.78 -18.22 -19.63
CA PRO A 239 15.80 -18.70 -20.56
C PRO A 239 15.30 -18.66 -22.01
N TRP A 240 16.20 -18.35 -22.95
CA TRP A 240 15.86 -18.43 -24.38
C TRP A 240 15.43 -19.84 -24.72
N GLU A 241 14.30 -19.97 -25.38
CA GLU A 241 13.77 -21.25 -25.87
C GLU A 241 13.63 -21.22 -27.39
N ASP A 242 14.33 -22.16 -28.07
CA ASP A 242 14.29 -22.27 -29.52
C ASP A 242 12.89 -22.69 -29.98
N GLY A 243 12.35 -21.97 -30.94
CA GLY A 243 11.01 -22.25 -31.51
C GLY A 243 9.86 -21.54 -30.76
N LYS A 244 10.09 -20.90 -29.60
CA LYS A 244 9.10 -20.08 -28.96
C LYS A 244 8.98 -18.72 -29.66
N ALA A 245 7.75 -18.35 -30.00
CA ALA A 245 7.47 -17.02 -30.56
C ALA A 245 7.49 -15.96 -29.44
N TYR A 246 8.42 -15.05 -29.52
CA TYR A 246 8.46 -13.86 -28.66
C TYR A 246 7.81 -12.66 -29.36
N ASP A 247 7.06 -11.85 -28.65
CA ASP A 247 6.48 -10.62 -29.22
C ASP A 247 7.62 -9.69 -29.69
N ARG A 248 7.65 -9.41 -30.98
CA ARG A 248 8.66 -8.52 -31.60
C ARG A 248 8.14 -7.09 -31.78
N LEU A 249 6.85 -6.93 -31.90
CA LEU A 249 6.24 -5.66 -32.25
C LEU A 249 5.75 -4.87 -31.03
N GLY A 250 5.37 -5.54 -29.95
CA GLY A 250 4.86 -4.89 -28.74
C GLY A 250 3.53 -4.15 -28.97
N LEU A 251 2.73 -4.60 -29.95
CA LEU A 251 1.42 -4.03 -30.28
C LEU A 251 0.43 -4.22 -29.13
N THR A 252 0.44 -5.40 -28.51
CA THR A 252 -0.43 -5.73 -27.38
C THR A 252 0.31 -5.51 -26.08
N THR A 253 -0.38 -4.96 -25.08
CA THR A 253 0.15 -4.88 -23.70
C THR A 253 -0.40 -6.04 -22.90
N GLU A 254 0.48 -6.94 -22.48
CA GLU A 254 0.15 -7.99 -21.55
C GLU A 254 0.03 -7.42 -20.12
N TYR A 255 -0.74 -8.10 -19.27
CA TYR A 255 -0.95 -7.71 -17.89
C TYR A 255 -0.83 -8.91 -16.97
N CYS A 256 -0.09 -8.73 -15.87
CA CYS A 256 -0.10 -9.64 -14.73
C CYS A 256 -1.09 -9.14 -13.68
N GLU A 257 -1.72 -10.04 -12.95
CA GLU A 257 -2.59 -9.67 -11.84
C GLU A 257 -1.89 -9.95 -10.51
N ILE A 258 -1.72 -8.88 -9.70
CA ILE A 258 -1.14 -8.96 -8.36
C ILE A 258 -2.13 -8.32 -7.40
N LEU A 259 -2.60 -9.06 -6.39
CA LEU A 259 -3.59 -8.58 -5.40
C LEU A 259 -4.83 -7.93 -6.05
N ASN A 260 -5.33 -8.50 -7.15
CA ASN A 260 -6.45 -7.97 -7.96
C ASN A 260 -6.17 -6.60 -8.60
N VAL A 261 -4.91 -6.26 -8.82
CA VAL A 261 -4.47 -5.09 -9.59
C VAL A 261 -3.77 -5.57 -10.85
N ARG A 262 -4.19 -5.06 -12.01
CA ARG A 262 -3.55 -5.35 -13.31
C ARG A 262 -2.34 -4.46 -13.48
N VAL A 263 -1.16 -5.06 -13.64
CA VAL A 263 0.12 -4.38 -13.89
C VAL A 263 0.61 -4.78 -15.27
N PRO A 264 1.06 -3.83 -16.13
CA PRO A 264 1.70 -4.16 -17.38
C PRO A 264 2.84 -5.17 -17.18
N CYS A 265 2.95 -6.12 -18.09
CA CYS A 265 3.95 -7.17 -17.97
C CYS A 265 4.60 -7.44 -19.34
N VAL A 266 5.89 -7.79 -19.31
CA VAL A 266 6.64 -8.19 -20.50
C VAL A 266 7.54 -9.39 -20.17
N THR A 267 7.61 -10.34 -21.09
CA THR A 267 8.51 -11.47 -21.00
C THR A 267 9.77 -11.19 -21.83
N ILE A 268 10.94 -11.26 -21.18
CA ILE A 268 12.22 -11.01 -21.82
C ILE A 268 13.05 -12.30 -21.79
N PRO A 269 13.36 -12.86 -22.96
CA PRO A 269 14.23 -14.04 -23.04
C PRO A 269 15.68 -13.68 -22.75
N VAL A 270 16.31 -14.47 -21.88
CA VAL A 270 17.71 -14.35 -21.47
C VAL A 270 18.57 -15.27 -22.34
N GLY A 271 19.59 -14.71 -22.97
CA GLY A 271 20.53 -15.48 -23.78
C GLY A 271 21.94 -14.85 -23.76
N PRO A 272 22.95 -15.60 -24.20
CA PRO A 272 24.32 -15.11 -24.27
C PRO A 272 24.45 -13.82 -25.09
N GLY A 273 25.20 -12.84 -24.57
CA GLY A 273 25.49 -11.59 -25.26
C GLY A 273 24.40 -10.52 -25.17
N ARG A 274 23.26 -10.76 -24.49
CA ARG A 274 22.22 -9.75 -24.29
C ARG A 274 22.50 -8.94 -23.02
N ASN A 275 22.55 -7.63 -23.15
CA ASN A 275 22.63 -6.74 -21.99
C ASN A 275 21.23 -6.48 -21.42
N LEU A 276 20.86 -7.25 -20.38
CA LEU A 276 19.54 -7.18 -19.76
C LEU A 276 19.26 -5.80 -19.14
N ALA A 277 20.26 -5.15 -18.54
CA ALA A 277 20.05 -3.82 -17.94
C ALA A 277 19.59 -2.79 -18.99
N VAL A 278 20.22 -2.77 -20.18
CA VAL A 278 19.80 -1.88 -21.27
C VAL A 278 18.39 -2.20 -21.75
N ILE A 279 18.05 -3.48 -21.83
CA ILE A 279 16.71 -3.92 -22.26
C ILE A 279 15.66 -3.48 -21.23
N LEU A 280 15.96 -3.62 -19.95
CA LEU A 280 15.05 -3.18 -18.88
C LEU A 280 14.89 -1.67 -18.83
N GLU A 281 15.95 -0.91 -19.07
CA GLU A 281 15.87 0.56 -19.20
C GLU A 281 14.88 0.94 -20.32
N LEU A 282 15.02 0.31 -21.50
CA LEU A 282 14.10 0.56 -22.61
C LEU A 282 12.68 0.10 -22.33
N ALA A 283 12.49 -1.05 -21.65
CA ALA A 283 11.18 -1.54 -21.26
C ALA A 283 10.47 -0.57 -20.31
N ALA A 284 11.18 -0.04 -19.30
CA ALA A 284 10.64 0.95 -18.37
C ALA A 284 10.27 2.26 -19.08
N MET A 285 11.15 2.78 -19.94
CA MET A 285 10.88 4.01 -20.73
C MET A 285 9.69 3.83 -21.66
N ASN A 286 9.59 2.68 -22.37
CA ASN A 286 8.49 2.38 -23.27
C ASN A 286 7.15 2.23 -22.49
N ASN A 287 7.17 1.57 -21.33
CA ASN A 287 6.00 1.48 -20.46
C ASN A 287 5.50 2.86 -20.04
N ARG A 288 6.40 3.74 -19.64
CA ARG A 288 6.10 5.12 -19.28
C ARG A 288 5.48 5.89 -20.47
N GLN A 289 6.05 5.76 -21.67
CA GLN A 289 5.50 6.41 -22.88
C GLN A 289 4.10 5.92 -23.20
N LYS A 290 3.85 4.59 -23.12
CA LYS A 290 2.51 4.01 -23.29
C LYS A 290 1.53 4.57 -22.26
N GLY A 291 1.94 4.70 -20.99
CA GLY A 291 1.16 5.31 -19.93
C GLY A 291 0.80 6.79 -20.19
N MET A 292 1.64 7.52 -20.94
CA MET A 292 1.40 8.90 -21.38
C MET A 292 0.61 8.99 -22.70
N GLY A 293 0.17 7.84 -23.26
CA GLY A 293 -0.64 7.78 -24.47
C GLY A 293 0.15 7.65 -25.78
N TYR A 294 1.48 7.46 -25.74
CA TYR A 294 2.29 7.22 -26.94
C TYR A 294 2.70 5.77 -27.04
N ASN A 295 2.26 5.10 -28.12
CA ASN A 295 2.66 3.74 -28.46
C ASN A 295 3.31 3.72 -29.86
N ALA A 296 4.65 3.56 -29.90
CA ALA A 296 5.41 3.56 -31.13
C ALA A 296 5.01 2.42 -32.09
N ALA A 297 4.72 1.23 -31.53
CA ALA A 297 4.30 0.08 -32.33
C ALA A 297 2.94 0.32 -33.00
N GLN A 298 1.97 0.91 -32.28
CA GLN A 298 0.66 1.25 -32.82
C GLN A 298 0.78 2.33 -33.91
N LYS A 299 1.61 3.35 -33.66
CA LYS A 299 1.84 4.41 -34.64
C LYS A 299 2.43 3.83 -35.93
N LEU A 300 3.41 2.93 -35.82
CA LEU A 300 4.02 2.25 -36.98
C LEU A 300 2.99 1.41 -37.74
N ALA A 301 2.16 0.65 -37.06
CA ALA A 301 1.08 -0.13 -37.66
C ALA A 301 0.06 0.76 -38.39
N ASP A 302 -0.38 1.85 -37.77
CA ASP A 302 -1.32 2.82 -38.37
C ASP A 302 -0.75 3.51 -39.61
N GLU A 303 0.57 3.78 -39.66
CA GLU A 303 1.26 4.35 -40.82
C GLU A 303 1.38 3.33 -41.94
N HIS A 304 1.69 2.06 -41.66
CA HIS A 304 1.70 0.96 -42.62
C HIS A 304 0.31 0.75 -43.24
N ASP A 305 -0.74 0.73 -42.44
CA ASP A 305 -2.12 0.56 -42.94
C ASP A 305 -2.60 1.72 -43.83
N ARG A 306 -1.99 2.90 -43.70
CA ARG A 306 -2.22 4.06 -44.57
C ARG A 306 -1.45 3.99 -45.88
N GLY A 307 -0.74 2.90 -46.17
CA GLY A 307 0.01 2.69 -47.40
C GLY A 307 1.32 3.47 -47.52
N ILE A 308 1.88 3.91 -46.39
CA ILE A 308 3.20 4.52 -46.34
C ILE A 308 4.22 3.37 -46.37
N ASP A 309 4.94 3.25 -47.47
CA ASP A 309 6.04 2.27 -47.58
C ASP A 309 7.20 2.70 -46.70
N LEU A 310 7.34 2.02 -45.58
CA LEU A 310 8.38 2.29 -44.58
C LEU A 310 9.68 1.56 -44.84
N GLY A 311 9.75 0.74 -45.95
CA GLY A 311 10.94 -0.05 -46.29
C GLY A 311 11.36 -1.07 -45.21
N ILE A 312 10.48 -1.39 -44.28
CA ILE A 312 10.73 -2.33 -43.18
C ILE A 312 10.00 -3.63 -43.50
N GLY A 313 10.73 -4.66 -43.87
CA GLY A 313 10.18 -6.02 -44.00
C GLY A 313 9.82 -6.56 -42.63
N PHE A 314 8.55 -6.92 -42.41
CA PHE A 314 8.05 -7.62 -41.23
C PHE A 314 8.26 -9.13 -41.33
#